data_68eeb86838ea837f6e3715781cb032e4
#
_entry.id   68eeb86838ea837f6e3715781cb032e4
#
_cell.length_a   1.000
_cell.length_b   1.000
_cell.length_c   1.000
_cell.angle_alpha   90.00
_cell.angle_beta   90.00
_cell.angle_gamma   90.00
#
_symmetry.space_group_name_H-M   'P 1'
#
loop_
_entity.id
_entity.type
_entity.pdbx_description
1 polymer ?
#
loop_
_entity_poly.entity_id
_entity_poly.type
_entity_poly.pdbx_seq_one_letter_code
_entity_poly.pdbx_strand_id
1 'polypeptide(L)'
;SGTALDAEDLGGRKLVSLKEMQDNGAQLYNDGDNSYYDYKIDVNKLASIVFTSGTTGKGKGVMLSQANIGLDMTLGMYNFDITRKTLHVLPPYNTFGSTVNYVGHLSQGCEVYISSGIKHVSDEIREQQPTHLILVPAFLEVMNRKIWTTARKSGKEGLLKAMMKVSDCLRKVGIDIRKKLFSSVLSAFGGKLELIIC
;
A
#
# COMPACT_ATOMS: atom_id res chain seq x y z
N SER A 1 -24.05 4.09 -3.17
CA SER A 1 -25.18 5.01 -2.96
C SER A 1 -24.69 6.13 -2.05
N GLY A 2 -24.27 7.26 -2.65
CA GLY A 2 -23.93 8.46 -1.89
C GLY A 2 -25.21 9.11 -1.40
N THR A 3 -25.31 9.39 -0.10
CA THR A 3 -26.32 10.27 0.45
C THR A 3 -26.15 11.63 -0.19
N ALA A 4 -27.21 12.18 -0.75
CA ALA A 4 -27.18 13.57 -1.22
C ALA A 4 -26.92 14.47 0.00
N LEU A 5 -25.89 15.30 -0.08
CA LEU A 5 -25.60 16.30 0.94
C LEU A 5 -26.46 17.54 0.67
N ASP A 6 -27.20 17.99 1.66
CA ASP A 6 -27.97 19.22 1.57
C ASP A 6 -27.07 20.46 1.73
N ALA A 7 -27.53 21.60 1.19
CA ALA A 7 -26.78 22.85 1.28
C ALA A 7 -26.51 23.32 2.73
N GLU A 8 -27.36 22.92 3.67
CA GLU A 8 -27.21 23.17 5.11
C GLU A 8 -26.04 22.35 5.70
N ASP A 9 -25.84 21.09 5.27
CA ASP A 9 -24.74 20.24 5.71
C ASP A 9 -23.37 20.77 5.27
N LEU A 10 -23.34 21.60 4.23
CA LEU A 10 -22.11 22.16 3.66
C LEU A 10 -21.69 23.48 4.29
N GLY A 11 -22.48 24.05 5.21
CA GLY A 11 -22.18 25.33 5.84
C GLY A 11 -21.93 26.46 4.84
N GLY A 12 -22.71 26.52 3.75
CA GLY A 12 -22.59 27.49 2.67
C GLY A 12 -21.44 27.20 1.66
N ARG A 13 -20.78 26.06 1.72
CA ARG A 13 -19.75 25.66 0.73
C ARG A 13 -20.39 25.12 -0.55
N LYS A 14 -19.79 25.44 -1.69
CA LYS A 14 -20.25 24.91 -2.97
C LYS A 14 -19.88 23.43 -3.11
N LEU A 15 -20.85 22.57 -3.45
CA LEU A 15 -20.61 21.21 -3.87
C LEU A 15 -20.24 21.21 -5.35
N VAL A 16 -19.11 20.61 -5.67
CA VAL A 16 -18.62 20.46 -7.06
C VAL A 16 -18.44 18.98 -7.34
N SER A 17 -18.96 18.49 -8.45
CA SER A 17 -18.75 17.09 -8.83
C SER A 17 -17.32 16.86 -9.32
N LEU A 18 -16.80 15.64 -9.13
CA LEU A 18 -15.47 15.28 -9.64
C LEU A 18 -15.38 15.49 -11.17
N LYS A 19 -16.47 15.18 -11.89
CA LYS A 19 -16.53 15.40 -13.35
C LYS A 19 -16.42 16.88 -13.71
N GLU A 20 -17.14 17.75 -13.01
CA GLU A 20 -17.05 19.22 -13.23
C GLU A 20 -15.63 19.73 -12.98
N MET A 21 -14.96 19.23 -11.93
CA MET A 21 -13.56 19.58 -11.66
C MET A 21 -12.62 19.10 -12.78
N GLN A 22 -12.82 17.89 -13.29
CA GLN A 22 -12.02 17.35 -14.40
C GLN A 22 -12.23 18.13 -15.70
N ASP A 23 -13.49 18.45 -16.02
CA ASP A 23 -13.83 19.21 -17.23
C ASP A 23 -13.24 20.64 -17.16
N ASN A 24 -13.35 21.32 -16.02
CA ASN A 24 -12.74 22.63 -15.81
C ASN A 24 -11.21 22.57 -15.88
N GLY A 25 -10.59 21.56 -15.27
CA GLY A 25 -9.14 21.36 -15.34
C GLY A 25 -8.65 21.11 -16.76
N ALA A 26 -9.37 20.31 -17.54
CA ALA A 26 -9.07 20.06 -18.94
C ALA A 26 -9.18 21.34 -19.78
N GLN A 27 -10.19 22.17 -19.51
CA GLN A 27 -10.33 23.47 -20.18
C GLN A 27 -9.16 24.40 -19.86
N LEU A 28 -8.82 24.59 -18.59
CA LEU A 28 -7.68 25.43 -18.17
C LEU A 28 -6.37 24.96 -18.83
N TYR A 29 -6.13 23.64 -18.87
CA TYR A 29 -4.96 23.07 -19.53
C TYR A 29 -4.93 23.39 -21.02
N ASN A 30 -6.07 23.24 -21.72
CA ASN A 30 -6.18 23.54 -23.15
C ASN A 30 -6.03 25.04 -23.45
N ASP A 31 -6.44 25.90 -22.51
CA ASP A 31 -6.28 27.35 -22.60
C ASP A 31 -4.85 27.81 -22.28
N GLY A 32 -3.94 26.88 -21.97
CA GLY A 32 -2.52 27.14 -21.70
C GLY A 32 -2.22 27.60 -20.29
N ASP A 33 -3.11 27.38 -19.32
CA ASP A 33 -2.85 27.67 -17.91
C ASP A 33 -1.78 26.72 -17.34
N ASN A 34 -0.62 27.25 -17.01
CA ASN A 34 0.51 26.56 -16.42
C ASN A 34 0.68 26.88 -14.91
N SER A 35 -0.28 27.57 -14.30
CA SER A 35 -0.18 28.04 -12.91
C SER A 35 0.13 26.93 -11.91
N TYR A 36 -0.36 25.71 -12.17
CA TYR A 36 -0.08 24.54 -11.34
C TYR A 36 1.40 24.10 -11.44
N TYR A 37 1.99 24.10 -12.63
CA TYR A 37 3.38 23.71 -12.86
C TYR A 37 4.36 24.78 -12.39
N ASP A 38 3.98 26.05 -12.49
CA ASP A 38 4.79 27.20 -12.10
C ASP A 38 4.71 27.48 -10.59
N TYR A 39 3.82 26.80 -9.89
CA TYR A 39 3.65 26.99 -8.44
C TYR A 39 4.91 26.58 -7.66
N LYS A 40 5.49 27.54 -6.95
CA LYS A 40 6.64 27.28 -6.08
C LYS A 40 6.18 26.72 -4.75
N ILE A 41 6.53 25.44 -4.53
CA ILE A 41 6.18 24.75 -3.28
C ILE A 41 7.06 25.28 -2.15
N ASP A 42 6.41 25.81 -1.10
CA ASP A 42 7.08 26.08 0.17
C ASP A 42 7.11 24.78 0.98
N VAL A 43 8.28 24.15 1.02
CA VAL A 43 8.48 22.86 1.69
C VAL A 43 8.24 22.90 3.21
N ASN A 44 8.30 24.08 3.83
CA ASN A 44 8.08 24.26 5.26
C ASN A 44 6.59 24.50 5.62
N LYS A 45 5.76 24.71 4.61
CA LYS A 45 4.34 24.93 4.83
C LYS A 45 3.63 23.67 5.30
N LEU A 46 2.63 23.84 6.14
CA LEU A 46 1.75 22.73 6.57
C LEU A 46 1.11 22.04 5.34
N ALA A 47 1.37 20.75 5.20
CA ALA A 47 0.84 19.94 4.11
C ALA A 47 -0.27 18.98 4.56
N SER A 48 -0.15 18.43 5.77
CA SER A 48 -1.09 17.45 6.29
C SER A 48 -1.22 17.52 7.80
N ILE A 49 -2.41 17.18 8.32
CA ILE A 49 -2.65 16.95 9.75
C ILE A 49 -3.15 15.50 9.89
N VAL A 50 -2.37 14.67 10.57
CA VAL A 50 -2.70 13.26 10.80
C VAL A 50 -3.06 13.05 12.26
N PHE A 51 -4.24 12.46 12.51
CA PHE A 51 -4.67 12.18 13.86
C PHE A 51 -4.15 10.82 14.34
N THR A 52 -3.54 10.83 15.53
CA THR A 52 -3.12 9.61 16.24
C THR A 52 -4.03 9.37 17.43
N SER A 53 -4.24 8.10 17.81
CA SER A 53 -5.11 7.74 18.95
C SER A 53 -4.64 8.26 20.31
N GLY A 54 -3.38 8.70 20.43
CA GLY A 54 -2.81 9.25 21.64
C GLY A 54 -2.86 8.28 22.85
N THR A 55 -1.85 8.28 23.70
CA THR A 55 -1.80 7.46 24.93
C THR A 55 -2.82 7.91 26.00
N THR A 56 -3.36 9.11 25.88
CA THR A 56 -4.32 9.71 26.81
C THR A 56 -5.79 9.56 26.37
N GLY A 57 -6.06 8.78 25.32
CA GLY A 57 -7.41 8.57 24.78
C GLY A 57 -7.98 9.72 23.94
N LYS A 58 -7.35 10.90 23.94
CA LYS A 58 -7.72 12.02 23.06
C LYS A 58 -6.83 11.98 21.82
N GLY A 59 -7.46 12.02 20.65
CA GLY A 59 -6.74 12.13 19.37
C GLY A 59 -5.88 13.38 19.31
N LYS A 60 -4.61 13.22 18.87
CA LYS A 60 -3.68 14.35 18.68
C LYS A 60 -3.46 14.54 17.19
N GLY A 61 -3.62 15.77 16.71
CA GLY A 61 -3.32 16.16 15.34
C GLY A 61 -1.83 16.44 15.17
N VAL A 62 -1.13 15.58 14.45
CA VAL A 62 0.28 15.76 14.10
C VAL A 62 0.34 16.59 12.83
N MET A 63 0.97 17.75 12.91
CA MET A 63 1.14 18.67 11.78
C MET A 63 2.42 18.29 11.00
N LEU A 64 2.27 18.02 9.72
CA LEU A 64 3.35 17.62 8.84
C LEU A 64 3.53 18.65 7.72
N SER A 65 4.77 19.11 7.54
CA SER A 65 5.15 19.93 6.39
C SER A 65 5.44 19.05 5.17
N GLN A 66 5.53 19.67 3.99
CA GLN A 66 6.01 19.00 2.77
C GLN A 66 7.40 18.38 2.98
N ALA A 67 8.30 19.09 3.68
CA ALA A 67 9.64 18.59 3.99
C ALA A 67 9.60 17.34 4.87
N ASN A 68 8.73 17.29 5.88
CA ASN A 68 8.58 16.10 6.72
C ASN A 68 8.16 14.87 5.90
N ILE A 69 7.14 15.02 5.06
CA ILE A 69 6.62 13.94 4.22
C ILE A 69 7.67 13.52 3.19
N GLY A 70 8.31 14.48 2.53
CA GLY A 70 9.34 14.20 1.51
C GLY A 70 10.57 13.51 2.09
N LEU A 71 11.02 13.92 3.29
CA LEU A 71 12.15 13.30 3.97
C LEU A 71 11.83 11.86 4.39
N ASP A 72 10.66 11.64 4.97
CA ASP A 72 10.19 10.32 5.39
C ASP A 72 10.11 9.35 4.20
N MET A 73 9.54 9.81 3.07
CA MET A 73 9.51 9.03 1.83
C MET A 73 10.92 8.69 1.32
N THR A 74 11.80 9.69 1.26
CA THR A 74 13.14 9.50 0.71
C THR A 74 13.95 8.52 1.55
N LEU A 75 13.97 8.69 2.86
CA LEU A 75 14.68 7.81 3.77
C LEU A 75 14.04 6.43 3.88
N GLY A 76 12.72 6.36 3.88
CA GLY A 76 11.98 5.11 3.92
C GLY A 76 12.22 4.26 2.67
N MET A 77 12.20 4.88 1.47
CA MET A 77 12.38 4.17 0.21
C MET A 77 13.84 3.81 -0.06
N TYR A 78 14.79 4.62 0.42
CA TYR A 78 16.24 4.42 0.18
C TYR A 78 16.75 3.05 0.69
N ASN A 79 16.14 2.50 1.73
CA ASN A 79 16.57 1.25 2.35
C ASN A 79 16.02 0.00 1.66
N PHE A 80 15.15 0.17 0.66
CA PHE A 80 14.48 -0.96 -0.01
C PHE A 80 14.65 -0.85 -1.52
N ASP A 81 15.01 -1.96 -2.14
CA ASP A 81 14.99 -2.09 -3.61
C ASP A 81 13.55 -2.33 -4.08
N ILE A 82 12.79 -1.25 -4.12
CA ILE A 82 11.37 -1.25 -4.48
C ILE A 82 11.25 -1.11 -5.99
N THR A 83 10.69 -2.13 -6.62
CA THR A 83 10.54 -2.15 -8.07
C THR A 83 9.13 -2.49 -8.52
N ARG A 84 8.70 -1.82 -9.59
CA ARG A 84 7.58 -2.15 -10.44
C ARG A 84 6.18 -1.99 -9.84
N LYS A 85 5.64 -2.99 -9.11
CA LYS A 85 4.21 -3.04 -8.79
C LYS A 85 3.96 -3.43 -7.35
N THR A 86 3.12 -2.66 -6.67
CA THR A 86 2.65 -2.95 -5.32
C THR A 86 1.12 -3.00 -5.25
N LEU A 87 0.61 -3.72 -4.25
CA LEU A 87 -0.80 -3.65 -3.83
C LEU A 87 -0.89 -2.89 -2.52
N HIS A 88 -1.56 -1.73 -2.56
CA HIS A 88 -1.80 -0.90 -1.39
C HIS A 88 -3.01 -1.44 -0.61
N VAL A 89 -2.74 -2.04 0.55
CA VAL A 89 -3.75 -2.72 1.40
C VAL A 89 -4.12 -1.90 2.62
N LEU A 90 -3.21 -1.02 3.06
CA LEU A 90 -3.41 -0.21 4.25
C LEU A 90 -4.38 0.95 3.99
N PRO A 91 -5.19 1.35 4.97
CA PRO A 91 -6.06 2.50 4.80
C PRO A 91 -5.27 3.78 4.47
N PRO A 92 -5.69 4.59 3.49
CA PRO A 92 -4.96 5.80 3.07
C PRO A 92 -4.94 6.90 4.13
N TYR A 93 -5.81 6.83 5.14
CA TYR A 93 -5.81 7.74 6.28
C TYR A 93 -4.77 7.38 7.35
N ASN A 94 -4.12 6.23 7.24
CA ASN A 94 -3.00 5.86 8.09
C ASN A 94 -1.71 6.47 7.53
N THR A 95 -0.89 7.10 8.38
CA THR A 95 0.35 7.78 7.97
C THR A 95 1.28 6.85 7.21
N PHE A 96 1.51 5.65 7.73
CA PHE A 96 2.35 4.65 7.07
C PHE A 96 1.76 4.22 5.72
N GLY A 97 0.44 4.03 5.66
CA GLY A 97 -0.27 3.70 4.42
C GLY A 97 -0.18 4.81 3.39
N SER A 98 -0.40 6.07 3.77
CA SER A 98 -0.36 7.20 2.85
C SER A 98 1.05 7.57 2.42
N THR A 99 1.98 7.72 3.36
CA THR A 99 3.32 8.22 3.07
C THR A 99 4.18 7.17 2.40
N VAL A 100 4.39 6.03 3.05
CA VAL A 100 5.33 5.02 2.58
C VAL A 100 4.69 4.18 1.47
N ASN A 101 3.49 3.62 1.73
CA ASN A 101 2.90 2.64 0.83
C ASN A 101 2.21 3.25 -0.41
N TYR A 102 1.80 4.51 -0.37
CA TYR A 102 1.19 5.17 -1.53
C TYR A 102 2.13 6.19 -2.17
N VAL A 103 2.40 7.31 -1.50
CA VAL A 103 3.16 8.42 -2.09
C VAL A 103 4.61 8.03 -2.35
N GLY A 104 5.24 7.26 -1.43
CA GLY A 104 6.59 6.75 -1.60
C GLY A 104 6.76 5.90 -2.86
N HIS A 105 5.82 4.98 -3.13
CA HIS A 105 5.86 4.15 -4.33
C HIS A 105 5.65 4.95 -5.61
N LEU A 106 4.71 5.91 -5.61
CA LEU A 106 4.51 6.79 -6.75
C LEU A 106 5.75 7.64 -7.04
N SER A 107 6.47 8.10 -6.01
CA SER A 107 7.72 8.84 -6.17
C SER A 107 8.84 8.03 -6.83
N GLN A 108 8.78 6.70 -6.74
CA GLN A 108 9.71 5.77 -7.39
C GLN A 108 9.21 5.28 -8.77
N GLY A 109 8.09 5.80 -9.26
CA GLY A 109 7.50 5.37 -10.52
C GLY A 109 6.88 3.98 -10.50
N CYS A 110 6.52 3.47 -9.32
CA CYS A 110 5.86 2.17 -9.19
C CYS A 110 4.39 2.23 -9.61
N GLU A 111 3.90 1.15 -10.18
CA GLU A 111 2.47 0.91 -10.34
C GLU A 111 1.86 0.55 -8.99
N VAL A 112 0.90 1.36 -8.53
CA VAL A 112 0.21 1.16 -7.25
C VAL A 112 -1.24 0.77 -7.49
N TYR A 113 -1.60 -0.46 -7.18
CA TYR A 113 -2.99 -0.89 -7.18
C TYR A 113 -3.56 -0.71 -5.76
N ILE A 114 -4.69 -0.03 -5.64
CA ILE A 114 -5.38 0.19 -4.36
C ILE A 114 -6.39 -0.92 -4.16
N SER A 115 -6.23 -1.67 -3.06
CA SER A 115 -7.14 -2.77 -2.73
C SER A 115 -8.55 -2.26 -2.45
N SER A 116 -9.54 -2.99 -2.95
CA SER A 116 -10.96 -2.73 -2.68
C SER A 116 -11.40 -3.12 -1.26
N GLY A 117 -10.50 -3.72 -0.48
CA GLY A 117 -10.71 -4.03 0.94
C GLY A 117 -10.16 -5.40 1.36
N ILE A 118 -9.97 -5.56 2.65
CA ILE A 118 -9.30 -6.73 3.27
C ILE A 118 -9.87 -8.08 2.80
N LYS A 119 -11.16 -8.15 2.51
CA LYS A 119 -11.81 -9.38 2.04
C LYS A 119 -11.33 -9.84 0.66
N HIS A 120 -10.91 -8.90 -0.18
CA HIS A 120 -10.55 -9.12 -1.58
C HIS A 120 -9.03 -9.26 -1.80
N VAL A 121 -8.22 -8.86 -0.82
CA VAL A 121 -6.75 -8.80 -0.94
C VAL A 121 -6.13 -10.09 -1.46
N SER A 122 -6.61 -11.26 -1.04
CA SER A 122 -6.04 -12.53 -1.50
C SER A 122 -6.26 -12.80 -2.99
N ASP A 123 -7.39 -12.35 -3.52
CA ASP A 123 -7.73 -12.52 -4.93
C ASP A 123 -7.01 -11.45 -5.75
N GLU A 124 -6.97 -10.21 -5.24
CA GLU A 124 -6.26 -9.09 -5.84
C GLU A 124 -4.74 -9.32 -5.93
N ILE A 125 -4.12 -9.92 -4.89
CA ILE A 125 -2.70 -10.31 -4.95
C ILE A 125 -2.44 -11.31 -6.10
N ARG A 126 -3.34 -12.28 -6.30
CA ARG A 126 -3.19 -13.25 -7.40
C ARG A 126 -3.40 -12.62 -8.77
N GLU A 127 -4.36 -11.72 -8.88
CA GLU A 127 -4.71 -11.03 -10.12
C GLU A 127 -3.66 -9.99 -10.50
N GLN A 128 -3.30 -9.13 -9.56
CA GLN A 128 -2.39 -8.02 -9.79
C GLN A 128 -0.91 -8.42 -9.80
N GLN A 129 -0.56 -9.57 -9.22
CA GLN A 129 0.79 -10.11 -9.18
C GLN A 129 1.83 -9.08 -8.72
N PRO A 130 1.68 -8.47 -7.53
CA PRO A 130 2.63 -7.48 -7.04
C PRO A 130 4.02 -8.09 -6.88
N THR A 131 5.05 -7.28 -7.13
CA THR A 131 6.45 -7.68 -6.91
C THR A 131 6.86 -7.50 -5.46
N HIS A 132 6.23 -6.57 -4.75
CA HIS A 132 6.46 -6.35 -3.34
C HIS A 132 5.18 -5.89 -2.63
N LEU A 133 5.17 -6.05 -1.31
CA LEU A 133 4.08 -5.64 -0.44
C LEU A 133 4.64 -4.95 0.80
N ILE A 134 4.02 -3.86 1.23
CA ILE A 134 4.23 -3.27 2.54
C ILE A 134 3.00 -3.56 3.38
N LEU A 135 3.19 -4.28 4.46
CA LEU A 135 2.10 -4.83 5.28
C LEU A 135 2.35 -4.53 6.77
N VAL A 136 1.35 -4.78 7.57
CA VAL A 136 1.48 -4.81 9.04
C VAL A 136 1.54 -6.27 9.52
N PRO A 137 2.17 -6.56 10.67
CA PRO A 137 2.35 -7.92 11.19
C PRO A 137 1.06 -8.74 11.22
N ALA A 138 -0.03 -8.14 11.66
CA ALA A 138 -1.35 -8.80 11.73
C ALA A 138 -1.79 -9.37 10.36
N PHE A 139 -1.42 -8.72 9.27
CA PHE A 139 -1.74 -9.20 7.93
C PHE A 139 -0.93 -10.45 7.57
N LEU A 140 0.36 -10.48 7.89
CA LEU A 140 1.22 -11.65 7.70
C LEU A 140 0.74 -12.85 8.53
N GLU A 141 0.27 -12.62 9.75
CA GLU A 141 -0.31 -13.68 10.58
C GLU A 141 -1.56 -14.30 9.94
N VAL A 142 -2.45 -13.47 9.38
CA VAL A 142 -3.65 -13.95 8.67
C VAL A 142 -3.24 -14.77 7.44
N MET A 143 -2.27 -14.30 6.66
CA MET A 143 -1.75 -15.00 5.48
C MET A 143 -1.13 -16.35 5.89
N ASN A 144 -0.29 -16.36 6.90
CA ASN A 144 0.34 -17.57 7.43
C ASN A 144 -0.73 -18.58 7.90
N ARG A 145 -1.70 -18.13 8.67
CA ARG A 145 -2.83 -18.98 9.12
C ARG A 145 -3.59 -19.58 7.94
N LYS A 146 -3.82 -18.81 6.88
CA LYS A 146 -4.51 -19.29 5.67
C LYS A 146 -3.70 -20.39 4.96
N ILE A 147 -2.37 -20.24 4.85
CA ILE A 147 -1.49 -21.28 4.27
C ILE A 147 -1.62 -22.59 5.06
N TRP A 148 -1.45 -22.55 6.38
CA TRP A 148 -1.53 -23.74 7.22
C TRP A 148 -2.92 -24.37 7.21
N THR A 149 -3.97 -23.58 7.25
CA THR A 149 -5.36 -24.09 7.18
C THR A 149 -5.60 -24.79 5.85
N THR A 150 -5.10 -24.24 4.74
CA THR A 150 -5.23 -24.86 3.42
C THR A 150 -4.44 -26.16 3.34
N ALA A 151 -3.20 -26.18 3.88
CA ALA A 151 -2.37 -27.36 3.93
C ALA A 151 -3.02 -28.49 4.75
N ARG A 152 -3.64 -28.18 5.88
CA ARG A 152 -4.40 -29.13 6.70
C ARG A 152 -5.62 -29.70 5.97
N LYS A 153 -6.43 -28.81 5.40
CA LYS A 153 -7.64 -29.22 4.65
C LYS A 153 -7.31 -30.11 3.46
N SER A 154 -6.15 -29.95 2.82
CA SER A 154 -5.69 -30.75 1.70
C SER A 154 -4.85 -31.98 2.11
N GLY A 155 -4.70 -32.25 3.41
CA GLY A 155 -3.88 -33.38 3.91
C GLY A 155 -2.37 -33.20 3.68
N LYS A 156 -1.91 -32.00 3.31
CA LYS A 156 -0.50 -31.70 2.91
C LYS A 156 0.32 -31.03 4.03
N GLU A 157 -0.18 -30.97 5.25
CA GLU A 157 0.54 -30.32 6.36
C GLU A 157 1.89 -30.97 6.64
N GLY A 158 1.93 -32.31 6.68
CA GLY A 158 3.17 -33.07 6.87
C GLY A 158 4.18 -32.85 5.75
N LEU A 159 3.69 -32.80 4.51
CA LEU A 159 4.52 -32.50 3.34
C LEU A 159 5.11 -31.10 3.42
N LEU A 160 4.31 -30.09 3.77
CA LEU A 160 4.77 -28.71 3.90
C LEU A 160 5.87 -28.60 4.98
N LYS A 161 5.68 -29.23 6.15
CA LYS A 161 6.71 -29.29 7.20
C LYS A 161 8.00 -29.97 6.76
N ALA A 162 7.90 -31.08 6.02
CA ALA A 162 9.07 -31.76 5.48
C ALA A 162 9.83 -30.89 4.46
N MET A 163 9.10 -30.23 3.56
CA MET A 163 9.66 -29.31 2.58
C MET A 163 10.40 -28.13 3.24
N MET A 164 9.85 -27.57 4.33
CA MET A 164 10.54 -26.52 5.10
C MET A 164 11.86 -27.01 5.68
N LYS A 165 11.88 -28.19 6.32
CA LYS A 165 13.12 -28.79 6.87
C LYS A 165 14.18 -29.04 5.79
N VAL A 166 13.77 -29.58 4.66
CA VAL A 166 14.69 -29.83 3.51
C VAL A 166 15.25 -28.50 2.99
N SER A 167 14.40 -27.50 2.83
CA SER A 167 14.82 -26.17 2.41
C SER A 167 15.84 -25.55 3.37
N ASP A 168 15.59 -25.64 4.68
CA ASP A 168 16.49 -25.08 5.68
C ASP A 168 17.85 -25.82 5.71
N CYS A 169 17.85 -27.13 5.50
CA CYS A 169 19.06 -27.93 5.41
C CYS A 169 19.90 -27.53 4.18
N LEU A 170 19.28 -27.41 3.01
CA LEU A 170 19.95 -27.03 1.76
C LEU A 170 20.50 -25.60 1.82
N ARG A 171 19.78 -24.67 2.45
CA ARG A 171 20.27 -23.30 2.64
C ARG A 171 21.55 -23.21 3.47
N LYS A 172 21.76 -24.08 4.43
CA LYS A 172 23.01 -24.14 5.21
C LYS A 172 24.24 -24.46 4.36
N VAL A 173 24.04 -25.12 3.21
CA VAL A 173 25.10 -25.43 2.23
C VAL A 173 25.06 -24.52 1.00
N GLY A 174 24.33 -23.37 1.10
CA GLY A 174 24.28 -22.37 0.04
C GLY A 174 23.31 -22.65 -1.09
N ILE A 175 22.49 -23.69 -1.00
CA ILE A 175 21.55 -24.09 -2.07
C ILE A 175 20.15 -23.54 -1.72
N ASP A 176 19.63 -22.63 -2.53
CA ASP A 176 18.28 -22.08 -2.37
C ASP A 176 17.31 -22.62 -3.43
N ILE A 177 16.44 -23.53 -3.00
CA ILE A 177 15.39 -24.13 -3.86
C ILE A 177 13.97 -23.65 -3.51
N ARG A 178 13.84 -22.64 -2.65
CA ARG A 178 12.52 -22.19 -2.13
C ARG A 178 11.54 -21.84 -3.23
N LYS A 179 11.97 -21.12 -4.27
CA LYS A 179 11.09 -20.73 -5.39
C LYS A 179 10.47 -21.96 -6.07
N LYS A 180 11.24 -23.04 -6.26
CA LYS A 180 10.75 -24.28 -6.87
C LYS A 180 9.92 -25.09 -5.90
N LEU A 181 10.40 -25.25 -4.67
CA LEU A 181 9.80 -26.11 -3.65
C LEU A 181 8.44 -25.58 -3.18
N PHE A 182 8.30 -24.27 -3.02
CA PHE A 182 7.08 -23.61 -2.55
C PHE A 182 6.32 -22.91 -3.68
N SER A 183 6.47 -23.33 -4.93
CA SER A 183 5.84 -22.71 -6.09
C SER A 183 4.32 -22.58 -5.96
N SER A 184 3.64 -23.60 -5.41
CA SER A 184 2.20 -23.56 -5.17
C SER A 184 1.79 -22.53 -4.11
N VAL A 185 2.62 -22.31 -3.09
CA VAL A 185 2.39 -21.26 -2.09
C VAL A 185 2.66 -19.90 -2.71
N LEU A 186 3.75 -19.75 -3.44
CA LEU A 186 4.10 -18.50 -4.13
C LEU A 186 3.07 -18.11 -5.18
N SER A 187 2.49 -19.08 -5.90
CA SER A 187 1.40 -18.82 -6.85
C SER A 187 0.15 -18.28 -6.17
N ALA A 188 -0.12 -18.65 -4.92
CA ALA A 188 -1.21 -18.05 -4.14
C ALA A 188 -0.98 -16.57 -3.82
N PHE A 189 0.26 -16.09 -3.94
CA PHE A 189 0.67 -14.69 -3.85
C PHE A 189 1.00 -14.08 -5.23
N GLY A 190 0.40 -14.58 -6.28
CA GLY A 190 0.57 -14.07 -7.65
C GLY A 190 1.86 -14.52 -8.34
N GLY A 191 2.75 -15.23 -7.65
CA GLY A 191 3.97 -15.84 -8.23
C GLY A 191 5.12 -14.87 -8.53
N LYS A 192 4.91 -13.56 -8.44
CA LYS A 192 5.92 -12.52 -8.71
C LYS A 192 6.43 -11.80 -7.47
N LEU A 193 5.94 -12.17 -6.30
CA LEU A 193 6.30 -11.52 -5.05
C LEU A 193 7.76 -11.82 -4.68
N GLU A 194 8.56 -10.78 -4.55
CA GLU A 194 10.00 -10.83 -4.26
C GLU A 194 10.33 -10.31 -2.86
N LEU A 195 9.55 -9.30 -2.38
CA LEU A 195 9.82 -8.60 -1.13
C LEU A 195 8.53 -8.35 -0.35
N ILE A 196 8.59 -8.58 0.95
CA ILE A 196 7.58 -8.12 1.91
C ILE A 196 8.28 -7.27 2.97
N ILE A 197 7.79 -6.07 3.17
CA ILE A 197 8.24 -5.14 4.21
C ILE A 197 7.17 -5.11 5.30
N CYS A 198 7.60 -5.29 6.58
CA CYS A 198 6.71 -5.36 7.72
C CYS A 198 7.40 -4.81 8.98
#